data_3e17369c499515f1936ddd842b543e3c
#
_entry.id   3e17369c499515f1936ddd842b543e3c
#
_cell.length_a   1.000
_cell.length_b   1.000
_cell.length_c   1.000
_cell.angle_alpha   90.00
_cell.angle_beta   90.00
_cell.angle_gamma   90.00
#
_symmetry.space_group_name_H-M   'P 1'
#
loop_
_entity.id
_entity.type
_entity.pdbx_description
1 polymer ?
#
loop_
_entity_poly.entity_id
_entity_poly.type
_entity_poly.pdbx_seq_one_letter_code
_entity_poly.pdbx_strand_id
1 'polypeptide(L)'
;LGPELYGQYTLVWLVPSVIFLVIDLGLSSGITRFAAAYNVRNESARLAHLIKRTLMVKFAIGLLFSTVNFVFAGWFASFLQRPFLVFYIQIASISILFQTLNAVISSAFVGLDKAEYTAILADLSAIVNTVISIGLVVVGFGIAGSVIGTVTGYVATGIVGVLMLFMFLRRIPRSQSISDVGADFRSMMAYGAPLYVSSLLWGVISYYQYFVLARFAGAVDIGNYKAALNFGSLIAMVSAPLTAVLLPAFCKLESCTEDRIRSFFKLANKYSTFLVAPVAIFIIVFSNQIVDVIYRGKYPSAGGFLAIYCLVYLLVGLGYVTLTSFFSGLSDTRTTLAMAIVTLPVLLILSPALASILGVQGAIVAFIIASAAGTIYGAVRVRSRFRVKVDVTSVLKIYAITALSCVPSLLVLRFVYFPGLAIISPKLIGILVAGRLFLLAYATLTPLTKI
;
A
#
# COMPACT_ATOMS: atom_id res chain seq x y z
N LEU A 1 18.72 11.79 2.83
CA LEU A 1 19.37 11.00 1.79
C LEU A 1 19.18 11.68 0.44
N GLY A 2 20.20 11.62 -0.43
CA GLY A 2 20.05 11.97 -1.84
C GLY A 2 19.41 10.83 -2.64
N PRO A 3 19.06 11.03 -3.93
CA PRO A 3 18.38 10.04 -4.73
C PRO A 3 19.15 8.72 -4.87
N GLU A 4 20.46 8.75 -4.98
CA GLU A 4 21.30 7.57 -5.08
C GLU A 4 21.22 6.70 -3.80
N LEU A 5 21.48 7.30 -2.63
CA LEU A 5 21.43 6.61 -1.34
C LEU A 5 20.00 6.12 -1.03
N TYR A 6 19.00 6.86 -1.47
CA TYR A 6 17.60 6.46 -1.28
C TYR A 6 17.19 5.30 -2.19
N GLY A 7 17.73 5.26 -3.41
CA GLY A 7 17.56 4.12 -4.32
C GLY A 7 18.22 2.85 -3.75
N GLN A 8 19.44 2.96 -3.26
CA GLN A 8 20.15 1.85 -2.60
C GLN A 8 19.40 1.37 -1.35
N TYR A 9 18.96 2.28 -0.50
CA TYR A 9 18.09 1.96 0.65
C TYR A 9 16.82 1.19 0.23
N THR A 10 16.19 1.60 -0.87
CA THR A 10 14.99 0.93 -1.40
C THR A 10 15.27 -0.51 -1.80
N LEU A 11 16.42 -0.77 -2.42
CA LEU A 11 16.83 -2.12 -2.81
C LEU A 11 17.20 -3.00 -1.61
N VAL A 12 17.78 -2.43 -0.54
CA VAL A 12 18.04 -3.17 0.71
C VAL A 12 16.75 -3.76 1.28
N TRP A 13 15.65 -2.99 1.24
CA TRP A 13 14.37 -3.43 1.78
C TRP A 13 13.59 -4.38 0.86
N LEU A 14 13.99 -4.53 -0.39
CA LEU A 14 13.27 -5.37 -1.36
C LEU A 14 13.25 -6.84 -0.91
N VAL A 15 14.40 -7.40 -0.54
CA VAL A 15 14.51 -8.82 -0.17
C VAL A 15 13.77 -9.13 1.13
N PRO A 16 14.00 -8.39 2.26
CA PRO A 16 13.22 -8.58 3.48
C PRO A 16 11.72 -8.46 3.28
N SER A 17 11.27 -7.52 2.45
CA SER A 17 9.84 -7.31 2.20
C SER A 17 9.19 -8.48 1.44
N VAL A 18 9.89 -9.04 0.44
CA VAL A 18 9.41 -10.22 -0.29
C VAL A 18 9.39 -11.45 0.61
N ILE A 19 10.42 -11.64 1.42
CA ILE A 19 10.47 -12.73 2.40
C ILE A 19 9.30 -12.60 3.38
N PHE A 20 9.06 -11.40 3.92
CA PHE A 20 7.94 -11.14 4.82
C PHE A 20 6.58 -11.45 4.19
N LEU A 21 6.39 -11.09 2.91
CA LEU A 21 5.18 -11.44 2.14
C LEU A 21 4.96 -12.96 2.08
N VAL A 22 6.03 -13.73 1.83
CA VAL A 22 5.96 -15.19 1.73
C VAL A 22 5.72 -15.87 3.09
N ILE A 23 6.25 -15.31 4.17
CA ILE A 23 6.17 -15.91 5.52
C ILE A 23 4.77 -15.81 6.14
N ASP A 24 3.89 -14.91 5.67
CA ASP A 24 2.60 -14.68 6.36
C ASP A 24 1.72 -15.92 6.41
N LEU A 25 1.69 -16.74 5.35
CA LEU A 25 0.95 -18.01 5.26
C LEU A 25 -0.55 -17.87 5.63
N GLY A 26 -1.09 -16.64 5.62
CA GLY A 26 -2.48 -16.37 6.00
C GLY A 26 -2.78 -16.42 7.50
N LEU A 27 -1.74 -16.60 8.32
CA LEU A 27 -1.89 -16.68 9.78
C LEU A 27 -2.42 -15.37 10.38
N SER A 28 -2.03 -14.22 9.81
CA SER A 28 -2.50 -12.91 10.25
C SER A 28 -4.03 -12.77 10.10
N SER A 29 -4.58 -13.09 8.93
CA SER A 29 -6.03 -13.07 8.68
C SER A 29 -6.77 -14.11 9.52
N GLY A 30 -6.17 -15.29 9.70
CA GLY A 30 -6.69 -16.36 10.55
C GLY A 30 -6.81 -15.91 12.01
N ILE A 31 -5.75 -15.36 12.59
CA ILE A 31 -5.78 -14.85 13.98
C ILE A 31 -6.85 -13.79 14.17
N THR A 32 -6.95 -12.80 13.28
CA THR A 32 -7.96 -11.74 13.41
C THR A 32 -9.37 -12.34 13.52
N ARG A 33 -9.71 -13.29 12.65
CA ARG A 33 -11.04 -13.92 12.65
C ARG A 33 -11.29 -14.77 13.91
N PHE A 34 -10.33 -15.66 14.23
CA PHE A 34 -10.53 -16.59 15.35
C PHE A 34 -10.45 -15.89 16.70
N ALA A 35 -9.60 -14.86 16.83
CA ALA A 35 -9.56 -14.02 18.03
C ALA A 35 -10.90 -13.30 18.24
N ALA A 36 -11.50 -12.72 17.20
CA ALA A 36 -12.82 -12.11 17.27
C ALA A 36 -13.90 -13.11 17.66
N ALA A 37 -13.91 -14.31 17.05
CA ALA A 37 -14.88 -15.35 17.36
C ALA A 37 -14.81 -15.83 18.81
N TYR A 38 -13.60 -16.07 19.33
CA TYR A 38 -13.41 -16.51 20.72
C TYR A 38 -13.66 -15.39 21.73
N ASN A 39 -13.37 -14.14 21.37
CA ASN A 39 -13.68 -12.98 22.20
C ASN A 39 -15.19 -12.85 22.41
N VAL A 40 -15.99 -12.95 21.35
CA VAL A 40 -17.48 -12.91 21.42
C VAL A 40 -18.05 -14.08 22.24
N ARG A 41 -17.43 -15.27 22.14
CA ARG A 41 -17.87 -16.47 22.87
C ARG A 41 -17.38 -16.53 24.31
N ASN A 42 -16.58 -15.56 24.76
CA ASN A 42 -15.91 -15.56 26.06
C ASN A 42 -14.99 -16.78 26.29
N GLU A 43 -14.47 -17.40 25.21
CA GLU A 43 -13.54 -18.53 25.26
C GLU A 43 -12.10 -18.06 25.46
N SER A 44 -11.88 -17.30 26.54
CA SER A 44 -10.65 -16.53 26.78
C SER A 44 -9.38 -17.40 26.88
N ALA A 45 -9.49 -18.60 27.49
CA ALA A 45 -8.34 -19.51 27.58
C ALA A 45 -7.92 -20.05 26.21
N ARG A 46 -8.90 -20.44 25.38
CA ARG A 46 -8.69 -20.94 24.01
C ARG A 46 -8.06 -19.88 23.12
N LEU A 47 -8.52 -18.64 23.25
CA LEU A 47 -7.95 -17.45 22.62
C LEU A 47 -6.47 -17.27 23.00
N ALA A 48 -6.16 -17.28 24.30
CA ALA A 48 -4.78 -17.09 24.78
C ALA A 48 -3.83 -18.17 24.28
N HIS A 49 -4.28 -19.43 24.27
CA HIS A 49 -3.49 -20.56 23.73
C HIS A 49 -3.27 -20.43 22.21
N LEU A 50 -4.30 -20.05 21.43
CA LEU A 50 -4.17 -19.86 20.00
C LEU A 50 -3.17 -18.76 19.67
N ILE A 51 -3.29 -17.59 20.31
CA ILE A 51 -2.37 -16.46 20.10
C ILE A 51 -0.94 -16.85 20.46
N LYS A 52 -0.74 -17.48 21.64
CA LYS A 52 0.59 -17.90 22.08
C LYS A 52 1.24 -18.90 21.14
N ARG A 53 0.49 -19.91 20.69
CA ARG A 53 0.96 -20.90 19.71
C ARG A 53 1.34 -20.27 18.37
N THR A 54 0.48 -19.37 17.86
CA THR A 54 0.80 -18.67 16.61
C THR A 54 2.01 -17.76 16.75
N LEU A 55 2.16 -17.08 17.90
CA LEU A 55 3.33 -16.26 18.15
C LEU A 55 4.62 -17.10 18.18
N MET A 56 4.59 -18.30 18.80
CA MET A 56 5.73 -19.22 18.81
C MET A 56 6.07 -19.73 17.41
N VAL A 57 5.07 -20.13 16.61
CA VAL A 57 5.28 -20.58 15.22
C VAL A 57 5.86 -19.45 14.38
N LYS A 58 5.30 -18.25 14.48
CA LYS A 58 5.79 -17.07 13.75
C LYS A 58 7.16 -16.61 14.22
N PHE A 59 7.49 -16.77 15.50
CA PHE A 59 8.84 -16.52 16.00
C PHE A 59 9.84 -17.50 15.36
N ALA A 60 9.52 -18.79 15.36
CA ALA A 60 10.40 -19.81 14.76
C ALA A 60 10.58 -19.57 13.24
N ILE A 61 9.49 -19.31 12.52
CA ILE A 61 9.54 -19.01 11.07
C ILE A 61 10.31 -17.70 10.83
N GLY A 62 10.02 -16.64 11.60
CA GLY A 62 10.70 -15.35 11.48
C GLY A 62 12.19 -15.44 11.77
N LEU A 63 12.60 -16.22 12.78
CA LEU A 63 13.99 -16.47 13.10
C LEU A 63 14.69 -17.27 11.98
N LEU A 64 14.05 -18.33 11.46
CA LEU A 64 14.58 -19.12 10.36
C LEU A 64 14.84 -18.24 9.14
N PHE A 65 13.84 -17.49 8.69
CA PHE A 65 13.97 -16.67 7.47
C PHE A 65 14.86 -15.44 7.68
N SER A 66 14.93 -14.88 8.89
CA SER A 66 15.91 -13.86 9.26
C SER A 66 17.33 -14.41 9.11
N THR A 67 17.59 -15.62 9.63
CA THR A 67 18.88 -16.29 9.52
C THR A 67 19.21 -16.65 8.06
N VAL A 68 18.24 -17.18 7.31
CA VAL A 68 18.41 -17.46 5.87
C VAL A 68 18.76 -16.16 5.10
N ASN A 69 18.02 -15.07 5.33
CA ASN A 69 18.33 -13.81 4.66
C ASN A 69 19.71 -13.26 5.04
N PHE A 70 20.11 -13.40 6.31
CA PHE A 70 21.43 -13.00 6.77
C PHE A 70 22.56 -13.79 6.10
N VAL A 71 22.46 -15.13 6.07
CA VAL A 71 23.47 -16.00 5.47
C VAL A 71 23.54 -15.83 3.95
N PHE A 72 22.39 -15.74 3.29
CA PHE A 72 22.31 -15.59 1.83
C PHE A 72 22.32 -14.13 1.34
N ALA A 73 22.62 -13.15 2.21
CA ALA A 73 22.67 -11.74 1.85
C ALA A 73 23.62 -11.45 0.67
N GLY A 74 24.77 -12.16 0.60
CA GLY A 74 25.72 -12.06 -0.51
C GLY A 74 25.13 -12.53 -1.84
N TRP A 75 24.37 -13.62 -1.82
CA TRP A 75 23.67 -14.12 -3.01
C TRP A 75 22.58 -13.15 -3.47
N PHE A 76 21.76 -12.65 -2.55
CA PHE A 76 20.73 -11.65 -2.86
C PHE A 76 21.32 -10.35 -3.42
N ALA A 77 22.41 -9.84 -2.82
CA ALA A 77 23.09 -8.65 -3.30
C ALA A 77 23.66 -8.84 -4.71
N SER A 78 24.24 -10.01 -5.00
CA SER A 78 24.72 -10.37 -6.33
C SER A 78 23.60 -10.51 -7.34
N PHE A 79 22.47 -11.12 -6.94
CA PHE A 79 21.25 -11.23 -7.77
C PHE A 79 20.69 -9.85 -8.14
N LEU A 80 20.73 -8.89 -7.21
CA LEU A 80 20.37 -7.49 -7.46
C LEU A 80 21.44 -6.71 -8.22
N GLN A 81 22.58 -7.35 -8.56
CA GLN A 81 23.75 -6.71 -9.19
C GLN A 81 24.32 -5.53 -8.38
N ARG A 82 24.25 -5.62 -7.06
CA ARG A 82 24.71 -4.59 -6.10
C ARG A 82 25.46 -5.26 -4.92
N PRO A 83 26.67 -5.83 -5.16
CA PRO A 83 27.39 -6.59 -4.12
C PRO A 83 27.67 -5.80 -2.85
N PHE A 84 27.86 -4.48 -2.96
CA PHE A 84 28.11 -3.61 -1.80
C PHE A 84 26.91 -3.50 -0.82
N LEU A 85 25.71 -3.98 -1.19
CA LEU A 85 24.55 -3.97 -0.31
C LEU A 85 24.54 -5.13 0.71
N VAL A 86 25.47 -6.07 0.67
CA VAL A 86 25.50 -7.25 1.55
C VAL A 86 25.35 -6.87 3.01
N PHE A 87 26.20 -5.96 3.50
CA PHE A 87 26.18 -5.50 4.89
C PHE A 87 24.83 -4.91 5.30
N TYR A 88 24.22 -4.10 4.43
CA TYR A 88 22.91 -3.48 4.73
C TYR A 88 21.77 -4.51 4.72
N ILE A 89 21.81 -5.50 3.82
CA ILE A 89 20.83 -6.60 3.78
C ILE A 89 20.97 -7.47 5.04
N GLN A 90 22.18 -7.70 5.53
CA GLN A 90 22.42 -8.42 6.78
C GLN A 90 21.80 -7.69 7.99
N ILE A 91 21.98 -6.37 8.11
CA ILE A 91 21.33 -5.59 9.17
C ILE A 91 19.80 -5.64 9.00
N ALA A 92 19.30 -5.47 7.79
CA ALA A 92 17.86 -5.51 7.51
C ALA A 92 17.23 -6.88 7.81
N SER A 93 18.01 -7.98 7.80
CA SER A 93 17.51 -9.33 8.11
C SER A 93 16.85 -9.41 9.49
N ILE A 94 17.37 -8.68 10.47
CA ILE A 94 16.82 -8.63 11.84
C ILE A 94 15.35 -8.19 11.83
N SER A 95 14.98 -7.29 10.91
CA SER A 95 13.61 -6.78 10.81
C SER A 95 12.59 -7.86 10.46
N ILE A 96 12.97 -8.92 9.74
CA ILE A 96 12.06 -10.00 9.32
C ILE A 96 11.41 -10.65 10.55
N LEU A 97 12.21 -10.98 11.56
CA LEU A 97 11.73 -11.56 12.81
C LEU A 97 10.70 -10.64 13.48
N PHE A 98 11.07 -9.36 13.67
CA PHE A 98 10.20 -8.44 14.39
C PHE A 98 8.97 -8.01 13.60
N GLN A 99 9.05 -7.86 12.28
CA GLN A 99 7.90 -7.64 11.41
C GLN A 99 6.91 -8.80 11.51
N THR A 100 7.41 -10.04 11.51
CA THR A 100 6.60 -11.26 11.62
C THR A 100 5.87 -11.33 12.96
N LEU A 101 6.52 -10.95 14.05
CA LEU A 101 5.88 -10.85 15.38
C LEU A 101 4.85 -9.73 15.42
N ASN A 102 5.21 -8.54 14.92
CA ASN A 102 4.30 -7.39 14.87
C ASN A 102 3.01 -7.69 14.07
N ALA A 103 3.10 -8.46 12.99
CA ALA A 103 1.92 -8.87 12.21
C ALA A 103 0.94 -9.70 13.06
N VAL A 104 1.43 -10.67 13.86
CA VAL A 104 0.60 -11.47 14.76
C VAL A 104 -0.02 -10.61 15.86
N ILE A 105 0.80 -9.74 16.49
CA ILE A 105 0.36 -8.88 17.58
C ILE A 105 -0.75 -7.94 17.11
N SER A 106 -0.53 -7.28 15.98
CA SER A 106 -1.52 -6.37 15.37
C SER A 106 -2.80 -7.11 14.99
N SER A 107 -2.69 -8.30 14.39
CA SER A 107 -3.84 -9.14 14.03
C SER A 107 -4.62 -9.59 15.26
N ALA A 108 -3.94 -9.93 16.36
CA ALA A 108 -4.58 -10.30 17.61
C ALA A 108 -5.33 -9.11 18.23
N PHE A 109 -4.73 -7.93 18.29
CA PHE A 109 -5.39 -6.74 18.82
C PHE A 109 -6.59 -6.31 17.96
N VAL A 110 -6.49 -6.37 16.64
CA VAL A 110 -7.63 -6.09 15.74
C VAL A 110 -8.76 -7.09 15.98
N GLY A 111 -8.45 -8.39 16.12
CA GLY A 111 -9.46 -9.42 16.43
C GLY A 111 -10.09 -9.29 17.80
N LEU A 112 -9.43 -8.58 18.72
CA LEU A 112 -9.93 -8.29 20.08
C LEU A 112 -10.70 -6.96 20.16
N ASP A 113 -11.01 -6.32 19.03
CA ASP A 113 -11.58 -4.97 18.96
C ASP A 113 -10.73 -3.89 19.67
N LYS A 114 -9.40 -4.09 19.68
CA LYS A 114 -8.40 -3.24 20.32
C LYS A 114 -7.48 -2.61 19.30
N ALA A 115 -8.03 -2.10 18.19
CA ALA A 115 -7.28 -1.51 17.09
C ALA A 115 -6.42 -0.30 17.53
N GLU A 116 -6.78 0.36 18.62
CA GLU A 116 -6.01 1.45 19.21
C GLU A 116 -4.59 1.03 19.61
N TYR A 117 -4.39 -0.19 20.10
CA TYR A 117 -3.04 -0.69 20.40
C TYR A 117 -2.21 -0.90 19.14
N THR A 118 -2.84 -1.32 18.04
CA THR A 118 -2.16 -1.43 16.74
C THR A 118 -1.71 -0.06 16.22
N ALA A 119 -2.55 0.97 16.38
CA ALA A 119 -2.18 2.34 16.02
C ALA A 119 -1.00 2.85 16.87
N ILE A 120 -1.05 2.67 18.19
CA ILE A 120 0.05 3.06 19.10
C ILE A 120 1.37 2.39 18.69
N LEU A 121 1.34 1.09 18.36
CA LEU A 121 2.55 0.37 17.90
C LEU A 121 3.05 0.90 16.55
N ALA A 122 2.16 1.23 15.62
CA ALA A 122 2.53 1.82 14.33
C ALA A 122 3.18 3.21 14.52
N ASP A 123 2.59 4.05 15.37
CA ASP A 123 3.14 5.38 15.70
C ASP A 123 4.49 5.27 16.39
N LEU A 124 4.65 4.34 17.34
CA LEU A 124 5.92 4.06 17.99
C LEU A 124 7.00 3.66 16.97
N SER A 125 6.65 2.78 16.02
CA SER A 125 7.55 2.39 14.93
C SER A 125 7.98 3.61 14.10
N ALA A 126 7.03 4.43 13.71
CA ALA A 126 7.28 5.62 12.90
C ALA A 126 8.17 6.63 13.63
N ILE A 127 7.90 6.90 14.90
CA ILE A 127 8.67 7.84 15.72
C ILE A 127 10.11 7.33 15.91
N VAL A 128 10.28 6.08 16.39
CA VAL A 128 11.61 5.49 16.63
C VAL A 128 12.42 5.43 15.33
N ASN A 129 11.82 4.94 14.24
CA ASN A 129 12.46 4.92 12.93
C ASN A 129 12.88 6.34 12.49
N THR A 130 11.98 7.31 12.56
CA THR A 130 12.26 8.68 12.09
C THR A 130 13.37 9.33 12.89
N VAL A 131 13.29 9.27 14.23
CA VAL A 131 14.28 9.91 15.12
C VAL A 131 15.65 9.28 14.93
N ILE A 132 15.75 7.95 14.94
CA ILE A 132 17.03 7.26 14.82
C ILE A 132 17.59 7.39 13.41
N SER A 133 16.77 7.23 12.36
CA SER A 133 17.21 7.39 10.97
C SER A 133 17.74 8.79 10.70
N ILE A 134 17.00 9.83 11.12
CA ILE A 134 17.45 11.22 10.91
C ILE A 134 18.70 11.48 11.72
N GLY A 135 18.74 11.10 12.99
CA GLY A 135 19.90 11.29 13.86
C GLY A 135 21.16 10.67 13.27
N LEU A 136 21.11 9.39 12.88
CA LEU A 136 22.27 8.69 12.31
C LEU A 136 22.66 9.22 10.92
N VAL A 137 21.70 9.60 10.08
CA VAL A 137 22.01 10.20 8.77
C VAL A 137 22.68 11.56 8.91
N VAL A 138 22.25 12.40 9.86
CA VAL A 138 22.88 13.71 10.15
C VAL A 138 24.30 13.54 10.68
N VAL A 139 24.55 12.51 11.50
CA VAL A 139 25.92 12.18 11.99
C VAL A 139 26.83 11.61 10.90
N GLY A 140 26.29 11.28 9.71
CA GLY A 140 27.08 10.84 8.56
C GLY A 140 27.01 9.34 8.24
N PHE A 141 26.17 8.55 8.92
CA PHE A 141 26.02 7.11 8.64
C PHE A 141 25.29 6.80 7.34
N GLY A 142 24.77 7.79 6.61
CA GLY A 142 24.13 7.61 5.29
C GLY A 142 23.07 6.51 5.26
N ILE A 143 23.24 5.52 4.36
CA ILE A 143 22.30 4.38 4.22
C ILE A 143 22.25 3.54 5.50
N ALA A 144 23.41 3.26 6.11
CA ALA A 144 23.46 2.46 7.34
C ALA A 144 22.56 3.07 8.42
N GLY A 145 22.63 4.39 8.60
CA GLY A 145 21.79 5.12 9.57
C GLY A 145 20.29 4.92 9.30
N SER A 146 19.86 5.00 8.04
CA SER A 146 18.46 4.78 7.67
C SER A 146 18.03 3.32 7.87
N VAL A 147 18.88 2.36 7.53
CA VAL A 147 18.57 0.92 7.73
C VAL A 147 18.51 0.59 9.22
N ILE A 148 19.49 1.04 10.02
CA ILE A 148 19.49 0.83 11.47
C ILE A 148 18.26 1.47 12.11
N GLY A 149 17.91 2.71 11.74
CA GLY A 149 16.72 3.37 12.29
C GLY A 149 15.45 2.61 12.00
N THR A 150 15.28 2.09 10.78
CA THR A 150 14.10 1.30 10.41
C THR A 150 14.07 -0.05 11.15
N VAL A 151 15.19 -0.75 11.25
CA VAL A 151 15.30 -2.00 12.01
C VAL A 151 14.99 -1.75 13.49
N THR A 152 15.54 -0.68 14.08
CA THR A 152 15.28 -0.33 15.48
C THR A 152 13.80 -0.01 15.72
N GLY A 153 13.12 0.64 14.77
CA GLY A 153 11.67 0.85 14.81
C GLY A 153 10.90 -0.47 14.93
N TYR A 154 11.22 -1.47 14.10
CA TYR A 154 10.59 -2.79 14.16
C TYR A 154 10.94 -3.54 15.44
N VAL A 155 12.19 -3.48 15.89
CA VAL A 155 12.63 -4.11 17.15
C VAL A 155 11.88 -3.51 18.35
N ALA A 156 11.83 -2.18 18.45
CA ALA A 156 11.13 -1.50 19.52
C ALA A 156 9.66 -1.88 19.59
N THR A 157 8.97 -1.85 18.44
CA THR A 157 7.56 -2.25 18.37
C THR A 157 7.34 -3.72 18.65
N GLY A 158 8.25 -4.59 18.20
CA GLY A 158 8.17 -6.02 18.49
C GLY A 158 8.29 -6.30 19.99
N ILE A 159 9.25 -5.68 20.67
CA ILE A 159 9.44 -5.84 22.11
C ILE A 159 8.23 -5.27 22.86
N VAL A 160 7.87 -4.01 22.60
CA VAL A 160 6.72 -3.35 23.27
C VAL A 160 5.43 -4.10 22.97
N GLY A 161 5.19 -4.52 21.73
CA GLY A 161 4.01 -5.25 21.33
C GLY A 161 3.88 -6.61 22.04
N VAL A 162 4.98 -7.37 22.15
CA VAL A 162 4.99 -8.64 22.90
C VAL A 162 4.68 -8.38 24.38
N LEU A 163 5.26 -7.34 24.98
CA LEU A 163 4.99 -6.98 26.39
C LEU A 163 3.54 -6.59 26.59
N MET A 164 2.98 -5.74 25.73
CA MET A 164 1.56 -5.33 25.77
C MET A 164 0.64 -6.53 25.64
N LEU A 165 0.90 -7.40 24.64
CA LEU A 165 0.10 -8.61 24.43
C LEU A 165 0.19 -9.56 25.64
N PHE A 166 1.36 -9.73 26.20
CA PHE A 166 1.57 -10.58 27.37
C PHE A 166 0.86 -10.03 28.62
N MET A 167 0.92 -8.71 28.86
CA MET A 167 0.16 -8.06 29.93
C MET A 167 -1.34 -8.23 29.75
N PHE A 168 -1.83 -8.12 28.50
CA PHE A 168 -3.22 -8.35 28.18
C PHE A 168 -3.64 -9.81 28.44
N LEU A 169 -2.86 -10.77 27.97
CA LEU A 169 -3.14 -12.20 28.13
C LEU A 169 -3.04 -12.67 29.60
N ARG A 170 -2.24 -12.02 30.45
CA ARG A 170 -2.16 -12.32 31.89
C ARG A 170 -3.46 -11.99 32.65
N ARG A 171 -4.24 -11.04 32.16
CA ARG A 171 -5.53 -10.64 32.79
C ARG A 171 -6.67 -11.61 32.44
N ILE A 172 -6.43 -12.55 31.53
CA ILE A 172 -7.41 -13.54 31.11
C ILE A 172 -7.46 -14.71 32.10
N PRO A 173 -8.62 -15.06 32.67
CA PRO A 173 -8.75 -16.20 33.58
C PRO A 173 -8.31 -17.51 32.92
N ARG A 174 -7.52 -18.30 33.61
CA ARG A 174 -7.10 -19.62 33.15
C ARG A 174 -8.23 -20.62 33.39
N SER A 175 -9.01 -20.91 32.36
CA SER A 175 -10.00 -22.01 32.38
C SER A 175 -9.30 -23.35 32.07
N GLN A 176 -9.74 -24.43 32.76
CA GLN A 176 -9.08 -25.73 32.68
C GLN A 176 -9.45 -26.60 31.46
N SER A 177 -10.45 -26.26 30.66
CA SER A 177 -10.80 -27.07 29.50
C SER A 177 -10.06 -26.62 28.23
N ILE A 178 -8.93 -27.25 27.97
CA ILE A 178 -8.22 -27.11 26.69
C ILE A 178 -8.78 -28.11 25.72
N SER A 179 -9.76 -27.70 24.91
CA SER A 179 -10.14 -28.41 23.71
C SER A 179 -8.98 -28.36 22.69
N ASP A 180 -8.96 -29.26 21.73
CA ASP A 180 -7.87 -29.50 20.78
C ASP A 180 -7.39 -28.22 20.05
N VAL A 181 -6.38 -27.56 20.62
CA VAL A 181 -5.71 -26.36 20.06
C VAL A 181 -5.06 -26.67 18.69
N GLY A 182 -4.79 -27.96 18.41
CA GLY A 182 -4.25 -28.41 17.12
C GLY A 182 -5.28 -28.28 16.00
N ALA A 183 -6.51 -28.67 16.28
CA ALA A 183 -7.62 -28.53 15.34
C ALA A 183 -7.94 -27.04 15.06
N ASP A 184 -7.88 -26.19 16.08
CA ASP A 184 -8.08 -24.75 15.93
C ASP A 184 -7.02 -24.10 15.02
N PHE A 185 -5.76 -24.43 15.24
CA PHE A 185 -4.66 -23.93 14.41
C PHE A 185 -4.78 -24.40 12.95
N ARG A 186 -5.14 -25.67 12.73
CA ARG A 186 -5.39 -26.19 11.38
C ARG A 186 -6.55 -25.50 10.70
N SER A 187 -7.64 -25.27 11.43
CA SER A 187 -8.81 -24.54 10.91
C SER A 187 -8.50 -23.10 10.58
N MET A 188 -7.67 -22.44 11.40
CA MET A 188 -7.16 -21.09 11.17
C MET A 188 -6.32 -21.02 9.89
N MET A 189 -5.41 -21.98 9.68
CA MET A 189 -4.61 -22.05 8.45
C MET A 189 -5.47 -22.32 7.22
N ALA A 190 -6.42 -23.25 7.31
CA ALA A 190 -7.33 -23.58 6.22
C ALA A 190 -8.16 -22.37 5.77
N TYR A 191 -8.56 -21.52 6.72
CA TYR A 191 -9.24 -20.27 6.42
C TYR A 191 -8.32 -19.22 5.82
N GLY A 192 -7.13 -19.06 6.39
CA GLY A 192 -6.18 -18.02 5.98
C GLY A 192 -5.51 -18.31 4.63
N ALA A 193 -5.29 -19.58 4.26
CA ALA A 193 -4.57 -19.94 3.05
C ALA A 193 -5.14 -19.38 1.74
N PRO A 194 -6.46 -19.42 1.46
CA PRO A 194 -7.01 -18.82 0.24
C PRO A 194 -6.83 -17.29 0.19
N LEU A 195 -6.99 -16.61 1.34
CA LEU A 195 -6.79 -15.17 1.45
C LEU A 195 -5.32 -14.81 1.24
N TYR A 196 -4.43 -15.65 1.76
CA TYR A 196 -2.99 -15.49 1.57
C TYR A 196 -2.57 -15.58 0.09
N VAL A 197 -3.09 -16.56 -0.67
CA VAL A 197 -2.78 -16.68 -2.10
C VAL A 197 -3.15 -15.40 -2.85
N SER A 198 -4.30 -14.80 -2.54
CA SER A 198 -4.70 -13.52 -3.15
C SER A 198 -3.75 -12.38 -2.76
N SER A 199 -3.40 -12.26 -1.48
CA SER A 199 -2.47 -11.22 -1.02
C SER A 199 -1.05 -11.42 -1.56
N LEU A 200 -0.61 -12.67 -1.73
CA LEU A 200 0.67 -13.02 -2.35
C LEU A 200 0.75 -12.52 -3.79
N LEU A 201 -0.30 -12.75 -4.60
CA LEU A 201 -0.32 -12.28 -6.00
C LEU A 201 -0.22 -10.76 -6.09
N TRP A 202 -0.98 -10.04 -5.27
CA TRP A 202 -0.89 -8.57 -5.21
C TRP A 202 0.45 -8.07 -4.70
N GLY A 203 1.04 -8.77 -3.74
CA GLY A 203 2.38 -8.47 -3.25
C GLY A 203 3.45 -8.70 -4.33
N VAL A 204 3.37 -9.82 -5.07
CA VAL A 204 4.27 -10.08 -6.20
C VAL A 204 4.16 -8.98 -7.26
N ILE A 205 2.94 -8.55 -7.63
CA ILE A 205 2.73 -7.43 -8.56
C ILE A 205 3.45 -6.17 -8.06
N SER A 206 3.36 -5.88 -6.76
CA SER A 206 3.94 -4.66 -6.17
C SER A 206 5.47 -4.70 -6.09
N TYR A 207 6.07 -5.84 -5.74
CA TYR A 207 7.53 -5.95 -5.57
C TYR A 207 8.27 -6.28 -6.86
N TYR A 208 7.60 -6.91 -7.84
CA TYR A 208 8.23 -7.33 -9.09
C TYR A 208 8.86 -6.15 -9.85
N GLN A 209 8.23 -4.98 -9.81
CA GLN A 209 8.78 -3.78 -10.45
C GLN A 209 10.15 -3.39 -9.89
N TYR A 210 10.37 -3.51 -8.60
CA TYR A 210 11.68 -3.21 -8.00
C TYR A 210 12.76 -4.19 -8.45
N PHE A 211 12.43 -5.48 -8.67
CA PHE A 211 13.35 -6.44 -9.27
C PHE A 211 13.73 -6.08 -10.71
N VAL A 212 12.74 -5.70 -11.52
CA VAL A 212 12.98 -5.22 -12.88
C VAL A 212 13.85 -3.97 -12.85
N LEU A 213 13.53 -3.00 -12.01
CA LEU A 213 14.30 -1.77 -11.89
C LEU A 213 15.73 -2.00 -11.36
N ALA A 214 15.92 -2.96 -10.46
CA ALA A 214 17.26 -3.32 -10.00
C ALA A 214 18.17 -3.77 -11.17
N ARG A 215 17.58 -4.40 -12.20
CA ARG A 215 18.28 -4.89 -13.39
C ARG A 215 18.50 -3.83 -14.46
N PHE A 216 17.52 -2.95 -14.69
CA PHE A 216 17.51 -2.04 -15.86
C PHE A 216 17.67 -0.56 -15.50
N ALA A 217 17.72 -0.18 -14.22
CA ALA A 217 17.80 1.20 -13.79
C ALA A 217 18.96 1.46 -12.82
N GLY A 218 19.46 2.70 -12.83
CA GLY A 218 20.46 3.15 -11.88
C GLY A 218 19.88 3.40 -10.48
N ALA A 219 20.75 3.46 -9.46
CA ALA A 219 20.31 3.75 -8.09
C ALA A 219 19.60 5.11 -7.96
N VAL A 220 20.08 6.11 -8.71
CA VAL A 220 19.50 7.46 -8.76
C VAL A 220 18.05 7.41 -9.26
N ASP A 221 17.80 6.64 -10.34
CA ASP A 221 16.47 6.52 -10.94
C ASP A 221 15.51 5.74 -10.04
N ILE A 222 15.99 4.69 -9.36
CA ILE A 222 15.22 3.94 -8.37
C ILE A 222 14.86 4.85 -7.18
N GLY A 223 15.78 5.71 -6.76
CA GLY A 223 15.53 6.70 -5.71
C GLY A 223 14.48 7.73 -6.11
N ASN A 224 14.56 8.26 -7.35
CA ASN A 224 13.54 9.15 -7.90
C ASN A 224 12.18 8.46 -8.02
N TYR A 225 12.15 7.21 -8.48
CA TYR A 225 10.92 6.41 -8.55
C TYR A 225 10.29 6.21 -7.18
N LYS A 226 11.08 5.82 -6.16
CA LYS A 226 10.58 5.64 -4.80
C LYS A 226 10.06 6.96 -4.21
N ALA A 227 10.77 8.06 -4.46
CA ALA A 227 10.33 9.39 -4.05
C ALA A 227 8.98 9.76 -4.70
N ALA A 228 8.79 9.46 -5.98
CA ALA A 228 7.53 9.64 -6.69
C ALA A 228 6.39 8.80 -6.07
N LEU A 229 6.63 7.52 -5.78
CA LEU A 229 5.62 6.63 -5.18
C LEU A 229 5.15 7.09 -3.80
N ASN A 230 6.01 7.76 -3.02
CA ASN A 230 5.60 8.31 -1.73
C ASN A 230 4.48 9.36 -1.89
N PHE A 231 4.48 10.14 -2.96
CA PHE A 231 3.39 11.07 -3.27
C PHE A 231 2.17 10.34 -3.87
N GLY A 232 2.38 9.28 -4.62
CA GLY A 232 1.29 8.42 -5.09
C GLY A 232 0.46 7.84 -3.92
N SER A 233 1.08 7.64 -2.76
CA SER A 233 0.38 7.20 -1.54
C SER A 233 -0.66 8.20 -1.03
N LEU A 234 -0.55 9.50 -1.34
CA LEU A 234 -1.56 10.51 -1.00
C LEU A 234 -2.90 10.22 -1.68
N ILE A 235 -2.87 9.70 -2.92
CA ILE A 235 -4.11 9.28 -3.60
C ILE A 235 -4.69 8.03 -2.93
N ALA A 236 -3.83 7.11 -2.47
CA ALA A 236 -4.26 5.95 -1.71
C ALA A 236 -4.94 6.35 -0.38
N MET A 237 -4.50 7.41 0.29
CA MET A 237 -5.16 7.94 1.50
C MET A 237 -6.58 8.42 1.24
N VAL A 238 -6.90 8.90 0.04
CA VAL A 238 -8.27 9.28 -0.35
C VAL A 238 -9.10 8.06 -0.74
N SER A 239 -8.50 7.08 -1.40
CA SER A 239 -9.20 5.88 -1.88
C SER A 239 -9.41 4.80 -0.81
N ALA A 240 -8.57 4.72 0.22
CA ALA A 240 -8.68 3.71 1.27
C ALA A 240 -9.99 3.80 2.10
N PRO A 241 -10.44 4.98 2.57
CA PRO A 241 -11.73 5.11 3.24
C PRO A 241 -12.91 4.72 2.35
N LEU A 242 -12.82 5.01 1.03
CA LEU A 242 -13.86 4.60 0.08
C LEU A 242 -13.99 3.08 0.01
N THR A 243 -12.87 2.37 -0.14
CA THR A 243 -12.88 0.89 -0.18
C THR A 243 -13.39 0.29 1.13
N ALA A 244 -13.05 0.89 2.27
CA ALA A 244 -13.50 0.46 3.58
C ALA A 244 -15.03 0.59 3.77
N VAL A 245 -15.65 1.64 3.22
CA VAL A 245 -17.11 1.85 3.27
C VAL A 245 -17.84 1.04 2.19
N LEU A 246 -17.26 0.91 0.99
CA LEU A 246 -17.89 0.21 -0.13
C LEU A 246 -18.01 -1.29 0.12
N LEU A 247 -17.03 -1.92 0.75
CA LEU A 247 -17.04 -3.35 1.00
C LEU A 247 -18.28 -3.81 1.82
N PRO A 248 -18.54 -3.28 3.03
CA PRO A 248 -19.74 -3.67 3.79
C PRO A 248 -21.04 -3.23 3.12
N ALA A 249 -21.02 -2.12 2.36
CA ALA A 249 -22.18 -1.68 1.60
C ALA A 249 -22.58 -2.69 0.52
N PHE A 250 -21.60 -3.25 -0.22
CA PHE A 250 -21.86 -4.31 -1.20
C PHE A 250 -22.27 -5.63 -0.54
N CYS A 251 -21.70 -5.99 0.64
CA CYS A 251 -22.15 -7.17 1.37
C CYS A 251 -23.66 -7.14 1.71
N LYS A 252 -24.18 -5.97 2.09
CA LYS A 252 -25.61 -5.79 2.36
C LYS A 252 -26.49 -5.94 1.12
N LEU A 253 -25.92 -5.84 -0.07
CA LEU A 253 -26.65 -5.97 -1.33
C LEU A 253 -26.61 -7.39 -1.91
N GLU A 254 -25.87 -8.32 -1.31
CA GLU A 254 -25.75 -9.69 -1.81
C GLU A 254 -27.12 -10.40 -1.93
N SER A 255 -28.05 -10.10 -1.03
CA SER A 255 -29.43 -10.62 -1.05
C SER A 255 -30.44 -9.74 -1.79
N CYS A 256 -29.99 -8.63 -2.40
CA CYS A 256 -30.86 -7.70 -3.10
C CYS A 256 -31.05 -8.04 -4.58
N THR A 257 -32.06 -7.39 -5.21
CA THR A 257 -32.31 -7.52 -6.64
C THR A 257 -31.14 -6.97 -7.49
N GLU A 258 -30.94 -7.56 -8.67
CA GLU A 258 -29.85 -7.12 -9.58
C GLU A 258 -29.94 -5.63 -9.94
N ASP A 259 -31.13 -5.06 -10.02
CA ASP A 259 -31.31 -3.63 -10.33
C ASP A 259 -30.80 -2.72 -9.21
N ARG A 260 -30.95 -3.12 -7.93
CA ARG A 260 -30.36 -2.42 -6.80
C ARG A 260 -28.84 -2.50 -6.83
N ILE A 261 -28.29 -3.69 -7.08
CA ILE A 261 -26.83 -3.90 -7.21
C ILE A 261 -26.28 -3.03 -8.34
N ARG A 262 -26.96 -3.01 -9.49
CA ARG A 262 -26.60 -2.22 -10.68
C ARG A 262 -26.59 -0.72 -10.39
N SER A 263 -27.65 -0.22 -9.78
CA SER A 263 -27.79 1.20 -9.44
C SER A 263 -26.76 1.65 -8.43
N PHE A 264 -26.51 0.83 -7.39
CA PHE A 264 -25.51 1.14 -6.39
C PHE A 264 -24.09 1.11 -6.92
N PHE A 265 -23.75 0.12 -7.79
CA PHE A 265 -22.43 0.09 -8.43
C PHE A 265 -22.16 1.36 -9.26
N LYS A 266 -23.14 1.80 -10.07
CA LYS A 266 -23.00 3.04 -10.85
C LYS A 266 -22.74 4.24 -9.96
N LEU A 267 -23.51 4.35 -8.88
CA LEU A 267 -23.37 5.43 -7.91
C LEU A 267 -22.01 5.38 -7.21
N ALA A 268 -21.62 4.21 -6.71
CA ALA A 268 -20.32 3.99 -6.07
C ALA A 268 -19.15 4.33 -6.99
N ASN A 269 -19.20 3.89 -8.26
CA ASN A 269 -18.17 4.20 -9.24
C ASN A 269 -18.12 5.69 -9.58
N LYS A 270 -19.28 6.34 -9.72
CA LYS A 270 -19.39 7.79 -9.97
C LYS A 270 -18.75 8.59 -8.81
N TYR A 271 -19.12 8.29 -7.56
CA TYR A 271 -18.56 8.99 -6.39
C TYR A 271 -17.08 8.67 -6.16
N SER A 272 -16.64 7.44 -6.40
CA SER A 272 -15.22 7.10 -6.36
C SER A 272 -14.42 7.91 -7.40
N THR A 273 -14.95 8.03 -8.62
CA THR A 273 -14.33 8.86 -9.67
C THR A 273 -14.32 10.33 -9.27
N PHE A 274 -15.43 10.82 -8.72
CA PHE A 274 -15.59 12.21 -8.29
C PHE A 274 -14.59 12.62 -7.20
N LEU A 275 -14.22 11.71 -6.31
CA LEU A 275 -13.29 11.97 -5.22
C LEU A 275 -11.81 11.72 -5.60
N VAL A 276 -11.54 10.65 -6.35
CA VAL A 276 -10.16 10.24 -6.64
C VAL A 276 -9.58 10.94 -7.86
N ALA A 277 -10.37 11.14 -8.93
CA ALA A 277 -9.87 11.72 -10.17
C ALA A 277 -9.34 13.17 -10.00
N PRO A 278 -10.00 14.07 -9.24
CA PRO A 278 -9.48 15.41 -9.02
C PRO A 278 -8.11 15.42 -8.35
N VAL A 279 -7.93 14.57 -7.33
CA VAL A 279 -6.64 14.47 -6.63
C VAL A 279 -5.57 13.92 -7.57
N ALA A 280 -5.88 12.89 -8.35
CA ALA A 280 -4.95 12.32 -9.31
C ALA A 280 -4.55 13.33 -10.40
N ILE A 281 -5.51 14.02 -11.01
CA ILE A 281 -5.25 15.01 -12.07
C ILE A 281 -4.47 16.21 -11.51
N PHE A 282 -4.83 16.70 -10.32
CA PHE A 282 -4.06 17.77 -9.67
C PHE A 282 -2.59 17.36 -9.45
N ILE A 283 -2.36 16.15 -8.93
CA ILE A 283 -1.00 15.65 -8.73
C ILE A 283 -0.27 15.46 -10.08
N ILE A 284 -0.93 14.98 -11.13
CA ILE A 284 -0.33 14.84 -12.47
C ILE A 284 0.13 16.20 -12.98
N VAL A 285 -0.74 17.21 -12.94
CA VAL A 285 -0.47 18.55 -13.49
C VAL A 285 0.63 19.27 -12.69
N PHE A 286 0.62 19.14 -11.38
CA PHE A 286 1.54 19.85 -10.48
C PHE A 286 2.68 18.97 -9.93
N SER A 287 2.93 17.79 -10.52
CA SER A 287 3.87 16.80 -10.05
C SER A 287 5.29 17.35 -9.84
N ASN A 288 5.81 18.10 -10.82
CA ASN A 288 7.14 18.70 -10.74
C ASN A 288 7.24 19.73 -9.62
N GLN A 289 6.22 20.60 -9.48
CA GLN A 289 6.17 21.62 -8.46
C GLN A 289 6.05 21.01 -7.05
N ILE A 290 5.21 19.97 -6.88
CA ILE A 290 5.02 19.25 -5.62
C ILE A 290 6.36 18.62 -5.18
N VAL A 291 7.01 17.89 -6.09
CA VAL A 291 8.28 17.22 -5.81
C VAL A 291 9.39 18.24 -5.51
N ASP A 292 9.47 19.32 -6.30
CA ASP A 292 10.50 20.35 -6.14
C ASP A 292 10.37 21.10 -4.79
N VAL A 293 9.16 21.40 -4.37
CA VAL A 293 8.91 22.06 -3.08
C VAL A 293 9.35 21.20 -1.90
N ILE A 294 8.99 19.92 -1.91
CA ILE A 294 9.23 19.03 -0.76
C ILE A 294 10.68 18.54 -0.74
N TYR A 295 11.21 18.15 -1.89
CA TYR A 295 12.58 17.64 -1.99
C TYR A 295 13.62 18.70 -2.39
N ARG A 296 13.21 19.98 -2.57
CA ARG A 296 14.09 21.12 -2.85
C ARG A 296 15.00 20.89 -4.04
N GLY A 297 14.46 20.31 -5.13
CA GLY A 297 15.20 20.04 -6.37
C GLY A 297 16.15 18.84 -6.33
N LYS A 298 16.25 18.11 -5.20
CA LYS A 298 17.17 16.97 -5.08
C LYS A 298 16.78 15.75 -5.92
N TYR A 299 15.53 15.65 -6.36
CA TYR A 299 14.97 14.51 -7.10
C TYR A 299 14.43 14.96 -8.47
N PRO A 300 15.29 15.24 -9.45
CA PRO A 300 14.89 15.91 -10.68
C PRO A 300 13.92 15.10 -11.55
N SER A 301 14.04 13.77 -11.57
CA SER A 301 13.18 12.90 -12.38
C SER A 301 11.89 12.45 -11.67
N ALA A 302 11.80 12.65 -10.35
CA ALA A 302 10.69 12.12 -9.57
C ALA A 302 9.34 12.77 -9.93
N GLY A 303 9.33 14.05 -10.34
CA GLY A 303 8.11 14.73 -10.80
C GLY A 303 7.52 14.09 -12.05
N GLY A 304 8.37 13.81 -13.06
CA GLY A 304 7.94 13.11 -14.28
C GLY A 304 7.45 11.69 -13.99
N PHE A 305 8.15 10.94 -13.14
CA PHE A 305 7.73 9.58 -12.74
C PHE A 305 6.40 9.60 -11.97
N LEU A 306 6.20 10.61 -11.11
CA LEU A 306 4.95 10.81 -10.38
C LEU A 306 3.78 11.08 -11.33
N ALA A 307 3.97 11.98 -12.32
CA ALA A 307 2.94 12.28 -13.31
C ALA A 307 2.50 11.03 -14.06
N ILE A 308 3.46 10.24 -14.58
CA ILE A 308 3.15 9.00 -15.31
C ILE A 308 2.49 7.98 -14.37
N TYR A 309 3.03 7.78 -13.16
CA TYR A 309 2.47 6.81 -12.21
C TYR A 309 1.02 7.11 -11.83
N CYS A 310 0.69 8.39 -11.61
CA CYS A 310 -0.65 8.79 -11.21
C CYS A 310 -1.71 8.57 -12.30
N LEU A 311 -1.32 8.33 -13.57
CA LEU A 311 -2.25 7.95 -14.63
C LEU A 311 -2.99 6.64 -14.33
N VAL A 312 -2.43 5.73 -13.52
CA VAL A 312 -3.12 4.51 -13.11
C VAL A 312 -4.41 4.81 -12.34
N TYR A 313 -4.44 5.91 -11.59
CA TYR A 313 -5.62 6.30 -10.82
C TYR A 313 -6.75 6.87 -11.70
N LEU A 314 -6.48 7.24 -12.95
CA LEU A 314 -7.52 7.60 -13.90
C LEU A 314 -8.35 6.37 -14.32
N LEU A 315 -7.86 5.15 -14.10
CA LEU A 315 -8.65 3.94 -14.27
C LEU A 315 -9.81 3.84 -13.25
N VAL A 316 -9.90 4.75 -12.28
CA VAL A 316 -11.02 4.83 -11.32
C VAL A 316 -12.36 4.95 -12.05
N GLY A 317 -12.41 5.66 -13.17
CA GLY A 317 -13.60 5.75 -14.02
C GLY A 317 -14.08 4.40 -14.58
N LEU A 318 -13.16 3.45 -14.78
CA LEU A 318 -13.46 2.07 -15.18
C LEU A 318 -13.73 1.15 -13.99
N GLY A 319 -13.62 1.66 -12.75
CA GLY A 319 -13.86 0.89 -11.54
C GLY A 319 -12.60 0.40 -10.81
N TYR A 320 -11.42 0.93 -11.09
CA TYR A 320 -10.16 0.50 -10.48
C TYR A 320 -10.22 0.40 -8.95
N VAL A 321 -10.89 1.33 -8.28
CA VAL A 321 -11.09 1.33 -6.83
C VAL A 321 -12.32 0.51 -6.41
N THR A 322 -13.39 0.54 -7.21
CA THR A 322 -14.71 0.00 -6.85
C THR A 322 -14.83 -1.50 -7.09
N LEU A 323 -14.20 -2.04 -8.15
CA LEU A 323 -14.37 -3.43 -8.59
C LEU A 323 -13.93 -4.46 -7.55
N THR A 324 -12.81 -4.22 -6.88
CA THR A 324 -12.29 -5.14 -5.85
C THR A 324 -13.26 -5.24 -4.67
N SER A 325 -13.78 -4.09 -4.19
CA SER A 325 -14.77 -4.04 -3.11
C SER A 325 -16.12 -4.64 -3.56
N PHE A 326 -16.50 -4.45 -4.81
CA PHE A 326 -17.72 -5.00 -5.41
C PHE A 326 -17.70 -6.53 -5.41
N PHE A 327 -16.69 -7.13 -6.03
CA PHE A 327 -16.61 -8.59 -6.11
C PHE A 327 -16.39 -9.23 -4.74
N SER A 328 -15.55 -8.63 -3.89
CA SER A 328 -15.33 -9.14 -2.53
C SER A 328 -16.59 -9.03 -1.66
N GLY A 329 -17.36 -7.95 -1.80
CA GLY A 329 -18.61 -7.74 -1.06
C GLY A 329 -19.74 -8.67 -1.51
N LEU A 330 -19.77 -9.09 -2.77
CA LEU A 330 -20.71 -10.08 -3.31
C LEU A 330 -20.16 -11.52 -3.23
N SER A 331 -19.18 -11.79 -2.37
CA SER A 331 -18.56 -13.11 -2.16
C SER A 331 -17.95 -13.74 -3.41
N ASP A 332 -17.74 -12.94 -4.51
CA ASP A 332 -17.11 -13.39 -5.76
C ASP A 332 -15.60 -13.15 -5.75
N THR A 333 -14.93 -13.75 -4.78
CA THR A 333 -13.46 -13.67 -4.65
C THR A 333 -12.72 -14.28 -5.83
N ARG A 334 -13.37 -15.19 -6.59
CA ARG A 334 -12.80 -15.80 -7.80
C ARG A 334 -12.56 -14.76 -8.89
N THR A 335 -13.46 -13.80 -9.07
CA THR A 335 -13.26 -12.73 -10.07
C THR A 335 -12.16 -11.77 -9.61
N THR A 336 -12.06 -11.45 -8.32
CA THR A 336 -10.93 -10.66 -7.79
C THR A 336 -9.58 -11.35 -8.02
N LEU A 337 -9.51 -12.66 -7.80
CA LEU A 337 -8.33 -13.46 -8.09
C LEU A 337 -8.02 -13.48 -9.61
N ALA A 338 -9.04 -13.63 -10.46
CA ALA A 338 -8.88 -13.63 -11.91
C ALA A 338 -8.35 -12.29 -12.44
N MET A 339 -8.76 -11.15 -11.85
CA MET A 339 -8.18 -9.83 -12.16
C MET A 339 -6.68 -9.81 -11.89
N ALA A 340 -6.21 -10.34 -10.75
CA ALA A 340 -4.79 -10.44 -10.45
C ALA A 340 -4.05 -11.39 -11.41
N ILE A 341 -4.67 -12.53 -11.76
CA ILE A 341 -4.13 -13.49 -12.73
C ILE A 341 -4.01 -12.88 -14.13
N VAL A 342 -4.88 -11.97 -14.53
CA VAL A 342 -4.75 -11.23 -15.80
C VAL A 342 -3.66 -10.16 -15.71
N THR A 343 -3.60 -9.43 -14.60
CA THR A 343 -2.63 -8.35 -14.39
C THR A 343 -1.19 -8.88 -14.37
N LEU A 344 -0.95 -9.97 -13.65
CA LEU A 344 0.40 -10.47 -13.38
C LEU A 344 1.18 -10.87 -14.65
N PRO A 345 0.68 -11.71 -15.58
CA PRO A 345 1.41 -12.06 -16.80
C PRO A 345 1.70 -10.87 -17.70
N VAL A 346 0.74 -9.93 -17.81
CA VAL A 346 0.94 -8.69 -18.59
C VAL A 346 2.10 -7.89 -17.98
N LEU A 347 2.15 -7.77 -16.64
CA LEU A 347 3.23 -7.08 -15.95
C LEU A 347 4.57 -7.80 -16.13
N LEU A 348 4.57 -9.14 -15.96
CA LEU A 348 5.80 -9.96 -16.06
C LEU A 348 6.46 -9.86 -17.44
N ILE A 349 5.67 -9.75 -18.51
CA ILE A 349 6.17 -9.65 -19.88
C ILE A 349 6.53 -8.20 -20.24
N LEU A 350 5.61 -7.26 -20.00
CA LEU A 350 5.81 -5.89 -20.44
C LEU A 350 6.80 -5.09 -19.60
N SER A 351 6.91 -5.38 -18.29
CA SER A 351 7.78 -4.59 -17.43
C SER A 351 9.27 -4.72 -17.81
N PRO A 352 9.87 -5.92 -17.98
CA PRO A 352 11.26 -6.01 -18.45
C PRO A 352 11.43 -5.52 -19.90
N ALA A 353 10.45 -5.78 -20.79
CA ALA A 353 10.52 -5.33 -22.17
C ALA A 353 10.54 -3.80 -22.30
N LEU A 354 9.64 -3.11 -21.60
CA LEU A 354 9.61 -1.64 -21.64
C LEU A 354 10.70 -1.01 -20.78
N ALA A 355 11.10 -1.64 -19.67
CA ALA A 355 12.17 -1.13 -18.83
C ALA A 355 13.53 -1.21 -19.53
N SER A 356 13.78 -2.20 -20.39
CA SER A 356 15.00 -2.30 -21.18
C SER A 356 15.17 -1.16 -22.19
N ILE A 357 14.06 -0.54 -22.66
CA ILE A 357 14.05 0.53 -23.67
C ILE A 357 13.92 1.91 -23.00
N LEU A 358 13.02 2.05 -22.05
CA LEU A 358 12.63 3.33 -21.45
C LEU A 358 13.02 3.47 -19.95
N GLY A 359 13.76 2.50 -19.42
CA GLY A 359 14.16 2.52 -18.00
C GLY A 359 12.94 2.53 -17.06
N VAL A 360 12.98 3.40 -16.06
CA VAL A 360 11.92 3.54 -15.04
C VAL A 360 10.57 3.92 -15.66
N GLN A 361 10.56 4.80 -16.66
CA GLN A 361 9.32 5.19 -17.33
C GLN A 361 8.62 3.99 -17.98
N GLY A 362 9.41 3.12 -18.63
CA GLY A 362 8.89 1.88 -19.22
C GLY A 362 8.28 0.93 -18.19
N ALA A 363 8.90 0.78 -17.02
CA ALA A 363 8.35 -0.02 -15.94
C ALA A 363 7.01 0.56 -15.42
N ILE A 364 6.90 1.89 -15.27
CA ILE A 364 5.66 2.55 -14.86
C ILE A 364 4.55 2.36 -15.90
N VAL A 365 4.87 2.54 -17.17
CA VAL A 365 3.90 2.33 -18.28
C VAL A 365 3.43 0.88 -18.32
N ALA A 366 4.34 -0.09 -18.16
CA ALA A 366 3.98 -1.50 -18.07
C ALA A 366 2.99 -1.78 -16.91
N PHE A 367 3.21 -1.16 -15.76
CA PHE A 367 2.30 -1.26 -14.62
C PHE A 367 0.91 -0.69 -14.92
N ILE A 368 0.83 0.45 -15.60
CA ILE A 368 -0.43 1.07 -15.99
C ILE A 368 -1.18 0.15 -16.95
N ILE A 369 -0.51 -0.39 -17.98
CA ILE A 369 -1.12 -1.30 -18.96
C ILE A 369 -1.60 -2.59 -18.27
N ALA A 370 -0.79 -3.18 -17.40
CA ALA A 370 -1.16 -4.37 -16.66
C ALA A 370 -2.36 -4.12 -15.73
N SER A 371 -2.37 -2.99 -15.02
CA SER A 371 -3.49 -2.58 -14.16
C SER A 371 -4.76 -2.30 -14.97
N ALA A 372 -4.61 -1.70 -16.15
CA ALA A 372 -5.72 -1.49 -17.08
C ALA A 372 -6.31 -2.81 -17.58
N ALA A 373 -5.47 -3.79 -17.93
CA ALA A 373 -5.92 -5.11 -18.38
C ALA A 373 -6.76 -5.82 -17.30
N GLY A 374 -6.28 -5.85 -16.03
CA GLY A 374 -7.05 -6.40 -14.91
C GLY A 374 -8.35 -5.66 -14.63
N THR A 375 -8.31 -4.32 -14.69
CA THR A 375 -9.51 -3.49 -14.48
C THR A 375 -10.54 -3.68 -15.59
N ILE A 376 -10.10 -3.73 -16.85
CA ILE A 376 -10.97 -4.00 -18.01
C ILE A 376 -11.61 -5.38 -17.88
N TYR A 377 -10.84 -6.41 -17.51
CA TYR A 377 -11.38 -7.74 -17.25
C TYR A 377 -12.49 -7.70 -16.19
N GLY A 378 -12.25 -7.02 -15.05
CA GLY A 378 -13.25 -6.84 -14.00
C GLY A 378 -14.49 -6.10 -14.50
N ALA A 379 -14.34 -5.00 -15.25
CA ALA A 379 -15.43 -4.24 -15.83
C ALA A 379 -16.28 -5.07 -16.85
N VAL A 380 -15.61 -5.89 -17.68
CA VAL A 380 -16.29 -6.82 -18.61
C VAL A 380 -17.09 -7.86 -17.82
N ARG A 381 -16.55 -8.40 -16.73
CA ARG A 381 -17.26 -9.34 -15.86
C ARG A 381 -18.51 -8.72 -15.19
N VAL A 382 -18.39 -7.50 -14.67
CA VAL A 382 -19.56 -6.77 -14.14
C VAL A 382 -20.62 -6.57 -15.22
N ARG A 383 -20.19 -6.17 -16.43
CA ARG A 383 -21.11 -5.98 -17.56
C ARG A 383 -21.81 -7.28 -17.99
N SER A 384 -21.08 -8.40 -18.07
CA SER A 384 -21.62 -9.69 -18.50
C SER A 384 -22.57 -10.30 -17.47
N ARG A 385 -22.25 -10.25 -16.17
CA ARG A 385 -23.01 -10.91 -15.11
C ARG A 385 -24.17 -10.06 -14.59
N PHE A 386 -23.94 -8.76 -14.39
CA PHE A 386 -24.91 -7.86 -13.78
C PHE A 386 -25.52 -6.86 -14.78
N ARG A 387 -25.17 -6.96 -16.08
CA ARG A 387 -25.59 -6.03 -17.15
C ARG A 387 -25.37 -4.55 -16.80
N VAL A 388 -24.38 -4.25 -15.98
CA VAL A 388 -24.02 -2.89 -15.60
C VAL A 388 -23.18 -2.28 -16.72
N LYS A 389 -23.60 -1.11 -17.21
CA LYS A 389 -22.76 -0.27 -18.08
C LYS A 389 -22.10 0.82 -17.22
N VAL A 390 -20.80 0.99 -17.37
CA VAL A 390 -20.10 2.15 -16.78
C VAL A 390 -20.68 3.42 -17.40
N ASP A 391 -21.00 4.40 -16.57
CA ASP A 391 -21.48 5.69 -17.04
C ASP A 391 -20.31 6.54 -17.56
N VAL A 392 -19.89 6.23 -18.80
CA VAL A 392 -18.75 6.89 -19.45
C VAL A 392 -18.99 8.39 -19.57
N THR A 393 -20.24 8.82 -19.76
CA THR A 393 -20.58 10.24 -19.88
C THR A 393 -20.30 11.01 -18.61
N SER A 394 -20.74 10.50 -17.45
CA SER A 394 -20.44 11.12 -16.16
C SER A 394 -18.93 11.09 -15.85
N VAL A 395 -18.25 10.00 -16.18
CA VAL A 395 -16.79 9.88 -15.99
C VAL A 395 -16.04 10.92 -16.82
N LEU A 396 -16.38 11.06 -18.12
CA LEU A 396 -15.72 12.05 -18.98
C LEU A 396 -16.02 13.48 -18.54
N LYS A 397 -17.24 13.77 -18.10
CA LYS A 397 -17.59 15.08 -17.52
C LYS A 397 -16.73 15.40 -16.28
N ILE A 398 -16.57 14.43 -15.37
CA ILE A 398 -15.74 14.60 -14.17
C ILE A 398 -14.29 14.92 -14.57
N TYR A 399 -13.73 14.19 -15.53
CA TYR A 399 -12.35 14.43 -15.99
C TYR A 399 -12.21 15.79 -16.67
N ALA A 400 -13.16 16.18 -17.53
CA ALA A 400 -13.14 17.47 -18.20
C ALA A 400 -13.22 18.64 -17.20
N ILE A 401 -14.13 18.56 -16.22
CA ILE A 401 -14.27 19.60 -15.18
C ILE A 401 -13.00 19.67 -14.34
N THR A 402 -12.44 18.53 -13.97
CA THR A 402 -11.22 18.49 -13.20
C THR A 402 -10.04 19.11 -13.96
N ALA A 403 -9.90 18.81 -15.24
CA ALA A 403 -8.88 19.41 -16.10
C ALA A 403 -9.07 20.92 -16.24
N LEU A 404 -10.31 21.38 -16.45
CA LEU A 404 -10.66 22.80 -16.47
C LEU A 404 -10.34 23.49 -15.13
N SER A 405 -10.58 22.84 -14.02
CA SER A 405 -10.30 23.39 -12.68
C SER A 405 -8.80 23.57 -12.40
N CYS A 406 -7.92 22.90 -13.16
CA CYS A 406 -6.48 23.14 -13.08
C CYS A 406 -6.04 24.45 -13.76
N VAL A 407 -6.82 24.97 -14.71
CA VAL A 407 -6.42 26.15 -15.51
C VAL A 407 -6.19 27.41 -14.65
N PRO A 408 -7.10 27.82 -13.74
CA PRO A 408 -6.85 28.96 -12.87
C PRO A 408 -5.59 28.80 -12.01
N SER A 409 -5.37 27.60 -11.50
CA SER A 409 -4.22 27.28 -10.67
C SER A 409 -2.90 27.36 -11.46
N LEU A 410 -2.88 26.91 -12.71
CA LEU A 410 -1.72 27.05 -13.60
C LEU A 410 -1.43 28.51 -13.96
N LEU A 411 -2.48 29.30 -14.25
CA LEU A 411 -2.33 30.72 -14.55
C LEU A 411 -1.73 31.48 -13.35
N VAL A 412 -2.23 31.21 -12.15
CA VAL A 412 -1.72 31.85 -10.93
C VAL A 412 -0.26 31.49 -10.68
N LEU A 413 0.13 30.22 -10.81
CA LEU A 413 1.52 29.81 -10.63
C LEU A 413 2.47 30.39 -11.68
N ARG A 414 1.98 30.68 -12.90
CA ARG A 414 2.79 31.21 -14.00
C ARG A 414 2.94 32.74 -13.93
N PHE A 415 1.89 33.46 -13.52
CA PHE A 415 1.84 34.92 -13.62
C PHE A 415 1.95 35.65 -12.29
N VAL A 416 1.71 34.98 -11.16
CA VAL A 416 1.75 35.60 -9.84
C VAL A 416 3.04 35.24 -9.12
N TYR A 417 3.81 36.26 -8.77
CA TYR A 417 4.97 36.12 -7.90
C TYR A 417 4.49 36.04 -6.44
N PHE A 418 4.88 34.99 -5.74
CA PHE A 418 4.60 34.83 -4.32
C PHE A 418 5.83 35.25 -3.50
N PRO A 419 5.74 36.29 -2.66
CA PRO A 419 6.82 36.64 -1.75
C PRO A 419 7.01 35.52 -0.71
N GLY A 420 8.24 35.17 -0.41
CA GLY A 420 8.57 34.21 0.64
C GLY A 420 8.32 34.83 2.03
N LEU A 421 7.78 34.05 2.94
CA LEU A 421 7.79 34.33 4.37
C LEU A 421 9.06 33.72 4.98
N ALA A 422 9.54 34.26 6.10
CA ALA A 422 10.81 33.87 6.71
C ALA A 422 10.97 32.35 6.93
N ILE A 423 9.84 31.63 7.08
CA ILE A 423 9.79 30.18 7.36
C ILE A 423 9.25 29.38 6.15
N ILE A 424 8.49 30.01 5.25
CA ILE A 424 7.76 29.31 4.17
C ILE A 424 8.31 29.75 2.81
N SER A 425 8.74 28.78 1.99
CA SER A 425 9.23 29.07 0.65
C SER A 425 8.13 29.61 -0.27
N PRO A 426 8.45 30.55 -1.20
CA PRO A 426 7.51 31.09 -2.18
C PRO A 426 6.79 29.99 -2.98
N LYS A 427 7.52 28.95 -3.34
CA LYS A 427 7.01 27.79 -4.08
C LYS A 427 5.92 27.03 -3.30
N LEU A 428 6.08 26.87 -1.96
CA LEU A 428 5.09 26.20 -1.13
C LEU A 428 3.80 27.01 -1.03
N ILE A 429 3.92 28.33 -0.86
CA ILE A 429 2.76 29.24 -0.86
C ILE A 429 2.02 29.13 -2.19
N GLY A 430 2.76 29.16 -3.31
CA GLY A 430 2.19 29.01 -4.64
C GLY A 430 1.37 27.73 -4.81
N ILE A 431 1.88 26.58 -4.36
CA ILE A 431 1.15 25.30 -4.45
C ILE A 431 -0.08 25.28 -3.54
N LEU A 432 0.00 25.84 -2.34
CA LEU A 432 -1.15 25.92 -1.43
C LEU A 432 -2.26 26.81 -2.00
N VAL A 433 -1.91 27.94 -2.61
CA VAL A 433 -2.86 28.82 -3.29
C VAL A 433 -3.44 28.12 -4.52
N ALA A 434 -2.61 27.46 -5.33
CA ALA A 434 -3.06 26.67 -6.48
C ALA A 434 -4.04 25.57 -6.06
N GLY A 435 -3.76 24.85 -4.97
CA GLY A 435 -4.65 23.82 -4.44
C GLY A 435 -6.01 24.37 -3.98
N ARG A 436 -6.02 25.54 -3.30
CA ARG A 436 -7.27 26.21 -2.92
C ARG A 436 -8.07 26.65 -4.13
N LEU A 437 -7.42 27.27 -5.12
CA LEU A 437 -8.09 27.71 -6.34
C LEU A 437 -8.65 26.51 -7.12
N PHE A 438 -7.90 25.42 -7.20
CA PHE A 438 -8.38 24.19 -7.81
C PHE A 438 -9.64 23.67 -7.12
N LEU A 439 -9.64 23.58 -5.79
CA LEU A 439 -10.79 23.10 -5.02
C LEU A 439 -12.01 24.02 -5.20
N LEU A 440 -11.81 25.34 -5.19
CA LEU A 440 -12.88 26.31 -5.44
C LEU A 440 -13.43 26.17 -6.87
N ALA A 441 -12.56 26.10 -7.88
CA ALA A 441 -12.98 25.93 -9.26
C ALA A 441 -13.72 24.60 -9.47
N TYR A 442 -13.24 23.52 -8.87
CA TYR A 442 -13.90 22.22 -8.93
C TYR A 442 -15.28 22.24 -8.27
N ALA A 443 -15.38 22.83 -7.07
CA ALA A 443 -16.65 22.96 -6.34
C ALA A 443 -17.68 23.83 -7.07
N THR A 444 -17.26 24.87 -7.78
CA THR A 444 -18.15 25.78 -8.53
C THR A 444 -18.57 25.18 -9.89
N LEU A 445 -17.69 24.48 -10.58
CA LEU A 445 -17.99 23.89 -11.88
C LEU A 445 -18.83 22.61 -11.78
N THR A 446 -18.73 21.86 -10.70
CA THR A 446 -19.47 20.59 -10.53
C THR A 446 -20.99 20.75 -10.55
N PRO A 447 -21.62 21.69 -9.82
CA PRO A 447 -23.08 21.88 -9.87
C PRO A 447 -23.59 22.29 -11.24
N LEU A 448 -22.79 23.05 -12.00
CA LEU A 448 -23.17 23.56 -13.33
C LEU A 448 -23.37 22.44 -14.37
N THR A 449 -22.75 21.28 -14.16
CA THR A 449 -22.78 20.14 -15.09
C THR A 449 -23.75 19.04 -14.67
N LYS A 450 -24.52 19.26 -13.58
CA LYS A 450 -25.51 18.31 -13.06
C LYS A 450 -24.90 16.91 -12.80
N ILE A 451 -23.67 16.87 -12.28
CA ILE A 451 -22.98 15.63 -11.89
C ILE A 451 -23.42 15.13 -10.54
#